data_278a954e05235c31b3347c557c652deb
#
_entry.id   278a954e05235c31b3347c557c652deb
#
_cell.length_a   1.000
_cell.length_b   1.000
_cell.length_c   1.000
_cell.angle_alpha   90.00
_cell.angle_beta   90.00
_cell.angle_gamma   90.00
#
_symmetry.space_group_name_H-M   'P 1'
#
loop_
_entity.id
_entity.type
_entity.pdbx_description
1 polymer ?
#
loop_
_entity_poly.entity_id
_entity_poly.type
_entity_poly.pdbx_seq_one_letter_code
_entity_poly.pdbx_strand_id
1 'polypeptide(L)'
;MAWEPLPTNYTNASWTGLKRYSQINNEDGTVSFQDVTVYSGKENSFFGATDANRMNGALNTIMATLEGAEAGTHNSIYRGKHLGSSVTSDQYSFITAGTFDDMYIGDYWAIGGTNYRIAAFDYYYLTGDTPCNQHHITLVPDEPLYNGAMNSSDTSNGAYIGSAMYKSGLTQAKSTINSAFGSSHILSHRQYLQNAVSGNYSSGGGWYSSSVEIMTEQNVYGCKIYGNVACGTNIPNNMTIDKTQFPLFAFRPDLISNGAQYWLRDVASSSSFAYVNEAGVAYYRGATNSFGVRPSFSIY
;
A
#
# COMPACT_ATOMS: atom_id res chain seq x y z
N MET A 1 -6.39 2.02 -17.23
CA MET A 1 -7.41 1.69 -18.26
C MET A 1 -8.38 0.78 -17.56
N ALA A 2 -9.63 1.22 -17.39
CA ALA A 2 -10.66 0.41 -16.75
C ALA A 2 -10.88 -0.90 -17.54
N TRP A 3 -11.16 -1.97 -16.84
CA TRP A 3 -11.45 -3.27 -17.45
C TRP A 3 -12.81 -3.21 -18.15
N GLU A 4 -12.85 -3.60 -19.42
CA GLU A 4 -14.10 -3.82 -20.14
C GLU A 4 -14.48 -5.30 -20.03
N PRO A 5 -15.68 -5.63 -19.47
CA PRO A 5 -16.08 -7.00 -19.28
C PRO A 5 -16.09 -7.81 -20.58
N LEU A 6 -15.56 -9.02 -20.51
CA LEU A 6 -15.56 -9.94 -21.64
C LEU A 6 -16.98 -10.46 -21.93
N PRO A 7 -17.35 -10.67 -23.20
CA PRO A 7 -18.64 -11.24 -23.57
C PRO A 7 -18.86 -12.61 -22.92
N THR A 8 -20.07 -12.85 -22.41
CA THR A 8 -20.48 -14.14 -21.81
C THR A 8 -21.65 -14.78 -22.56
N ASN A 9 -22.01 -14.26 -23.73
CA ASN A 9 -23.16 -14.64 -24.53
C ASN A 9 -22.80 -15.44 -25.78
N TYR A 10 -21.64 -16.07 -25.81
CA TYR A 10 -21.29 -16.98 -26.89
C TYR A 10 -22.26 -18.16 -26.93
N THR A 11 -22.68 -18.52 -28.11
CA THR A 11 -23.55 -19.67 -28.38
C THR A 11 -22.95 -20.55 -29.44
N ASN A 12 -23.13 -21.87 -29.36
CA ASN A 12 -22.73 -22.75 -30.43
C ASN A 12 -23.61 -22.50 -31.65
N ALA A 13 -23.02 -22.51 -32.84
CA ALA A 13 -23.78 -22.50 -34.06
C ALA A 13 -24.64 -23.77 -34.13
N SER A 14 -25.87 -23.61 -34.53
CA SER A 14 -26.79 -24.70 -34.70
C SER A 14 -27.30 -24.75 -36.16
N TRP A 15 -27.77 -25.90 -36.58
CA TRP A 15 -28.37 -26.09 -37.89
C TRP A 15 -29.53 -27.07 -37.78
N THR A 16 -30.41 -27.03 -38.78
CA THR A 16 -31.53 -27.94 -38.87
C THR A 16 -31.36 -28.87 -40.06
N GLY A 17 -31.60 -30.17 -39.89
CA GLY A 17 -31.46 -31.17 -40.93
C GLY A 17 -30.04 -31.67 -41.14
N LEU A 18 -29.74 -32.20 -42.32
CA LEU A 18 -28.42 -32.69 -42.69
C LEU A 18 -27.49 -31.52 -43.07
N LYS A 19 -26.20 -31.66 -42.78
CA LYS A 19 -25.18 -30.74 -43.29
C LYS A 19 -25.18 -30.76 -44.81
N ARG A 20 -25.02 -29.60 -45.40
CA ARG A 20 -25.02 -29.40 -46.86
C ARG A 20 -23.64 -29.01 -47.32
N TYR A 21 -23.20 -29.60 -48.43
CA TYR A 21 -21.93 -29.29 -49.05
C TYR A 21 -22.16 -29.04 -50.54
N SER A 22 -21.57 -27.98 -51.08
CA SER A 22 -21.43 -27.77 -52.52
C SER A 22 -20.09 -28.29 -52.99
N GLN A 23 -20.07 -28.96 -54.14
CA GLN A 23 -18.85 -29.37 -54.81
C GLN A 23 -18.27 -28.17 -55.58
N ILE A 24 -16.97 -27.95 -55.48
CA ILE A 24 -16.21 -26.97 -56.23
C ILE A 24 -15.19 -27.74 -57.04
N ASN A 25 -15.19 -27.54 -58.35
CA ASN A 25 -14.15 -28.08 -59.24
C ASN A 25 -12.99 -27.06 -59.22
N ASN A 26 -11.82 -27.49 -58.83
CA ASN A 26 -10.61 -26.67 -58.77
C ASN A 26 -9.93 -26.62 -60.15
N GLU A 27 -9.13 -25.59 -60.40
CA GLU A 27 -8.40 -25.43 -61.68
C GLU A 27 -7.38 -26.54 -61.94
N ASP A 28 -6.90 -27.23 -60.91
CA ASP A 28 -5.95 -28.34 -60.96
C ASP A 28 -6.63 -29.70 -61.25
N GLY A 29 -7.95 -29.71 -61.50
CA GLY A 29 -8.74 -30.91 -61.78
C GLY A 29 -9.17 -31.68 -60.52
N THR A 30 -8.84 -31.18 -59.32
CA THR A 30 -9.38 -31.77 -58.07
C THR A 30 -10.75 -31.19 -57.71
N VAL A 31 -11.41 -31.78 -56.73
CA VAL A 31 -12.69 -31.28 -56.24
C VAL A 31 -12.56 -30.96 -54.71
N SER A 32 -13.15 -29.84 -54.33
CA SER A 32 -13.31 -29.43 -52.94
C SER A 32 -14.78 -29.42 -52.57
N PHE A 33 -15.10 -29.57 -51.29
CA PHE A 33 -16.45 -29.45 -50.75
C PHE A 33 -16.53 -28.27 -49.81
N GLN A 34 -17.34 -27.30 -50.15
CA GLN A 34 -17.64 -26.15 -49.32
C GLN A 34 -18.86 -26.45 -48.45
N ASP A 35 -18.75 -26.28 -47.13
CA ASP A 35 -19.89 -26.36 -46.23
C ASP A 35 -20.85 -25.19 -46.51
N VAL A 36 -22.01 -25.50 -47.05
CA VAL A 36 -23.09 -24.54 -47.33
C VAL A 36 -24.29 -24.75 -46.40
N THR A 37 -24.07 -25.41 -45.26
CA THR A 37 -25.07 -25.57 -44.21
C THR A 37 -25.48 -24.21 -43.68
N VAL A 38 -26.75 -23.95 -43.56
CA VAL A 38 -27.25 -22.75 -42.91
C VAL A 38 -27.15 -22.92 -41.39
N TYR A 39 -26.29 -22.15 -40.78
CA TYR A 39 -26.10 -22.14 -39.33
C TYR A 39 -26.80 -20.94 -38.72
N SER A 40 -27.44 -21.16 -37.56
CA SER A 40 -27.95 -20.11 -36.71
C SER A 40 -26.93 -19.81 -35.61
N GLY A 41 -26.64 -18.51 -35.33
CA GLY A 41 -25.71 -18.08 -34.28
C GLY A 41 -24.22 -18.31 -34.61
N LYS A 42 -23.89 -18.41 -35.92
CA LYS A 42 -22.48 -18.66 -36.33
C LYS A 42 -21.55 -17.53 -35.92
N GLU A 43 -22.04 -16.32 -35.90
CA GLU A 43 -21.30 -15.11 -35.48
C GLU A 43 -20.85 -15.15 -34.03
N ASN A 44 -21.57 -15.87 -33.17
CA ASN A 44 -21.27 -16.05 -31.74
C ASN A 44 -20.71 -17.45 -31.42
N SER A 45 -20.36 -18.22 -32.45
CA SER A 45 -19.87 -19.59 -32.32
C SER A 45 -18.35 -19.60 -32.29
N PHE A 46 -17.79 -20.08 -31.21
CA PHE A 46 -16.36 -20.22 -31.05
C PHE A 46 -16.06 -21.44 -30.17
N PHE A 47 -15.15 -22.31 -30.57
CA PHE A 47 -14.62 -23.44 -29.80
C PHE A 47 -15.48 -23.96 -28.64
N GLY A 48 -16.49 -24.57 -28.70
CA GLY A 48 -17.25 -24.87 -27.49
C GLY A 48 -17.60 -23.60 -26.72
N ALA A 49 -18.58 -22.84 -27.20
CA ALA A 49 -19.01 -21.58 -26.64
C ALA A 49 -19.20 -21.61 -25.10
N THR A 50 -19.61 -22.77 -24.57
CA THR A 50 -19.76 -22.99 -23.13
C THR A 50 -18.42 -22.81 -22.38
N ASP A 51 -17.31 -23.29 -22.95
CA ASP A 51 -16.00 -23.19 -22.33
C ASP A 51 -15.46 -21.73 -22.41
N ALA A 52 -15.68 -21.10 -23.56
CA ALA A 52 -15.32 -19.68 -23.73
C ALA A 52 -16.07 -18.78 -22.73
N ASN A 53 -17.38 -18.96 -22.61
CA ASN A 53 -18.21 -18.21 -21.65
C ASN A 53 -17.80 -18.48 -20.20
N ARG A 54 -17.46 -19.70 -19.86
CA ARG A 54 -16.97 -20.06 -18.52
C ARG A 54 -15.64 -19.40 -18.21
N MET A 55 -14.70 -19.38 -19.15
CA MET A 55 -13.42 -18.71 -19.01
C MET A 55 -13.60 -17.19 -18.87
N ASN A 56 -14.40 -16.58 -19.74
CA ASN A 56 -14.69 -15.16 -19.68
C ASN A 56 -15.41 -14.78 -18.38
N GLY A 57 -16.34 -15.59 -17.91
CA GLY A 57 -17.03 -15.40 -16.63
C GLY A 57 -16.04 -15.43 -15.45
N ALA A 58 -15.12 -16.39 -15.44
CA ALA A 58 -14.08 -16.47 -14.41
C ALA A 58 -13.14 -15.25 -14.45
N LEU A 59 -12.69 -14.83 -15.63
CA LEU A 59 -11.85 -13.64 -15.80
C LEU A 59 -12.59 -12.37 -15.38
N ASN A 60 -13.85 -12.21 -15.78
CA ASN A 60 -14.66 -11.05 -15.36
C ASN A 60 -14.84 -11.01 -13.85
N THR A 61 -15.03 -12.16 -13.18
CA THR A 61 -15.13 -12.22 -11.71
C THR A 61 -13.81 -11.83 -11.06
N ILE A 62 -12.68 -12.33 -11.56
CA ILE A 62 -11.35 -11.95 -11.04
C ILE A 62 -11.13 -10.45 -11.21
N MET A 63 -11.40 -9.91 -12.40
CA MET A 63 -11.20 -8.48 -12.67
C MET A 63 -12.13 -7.61 -11.85
N ALA A 64 -13.41 -7.97 -11.71
CA ALA A 64 -14.35 -7.23 -10.84
C ALA A 64 -13.91 -7.25 -9.37
N THR A 65 -13.31 -8.35 -8.90
CA THR A 65 -12.74 -8.44 -7.56
C THR A 65 -11.53 -7.51 -7.40
N LEU A 66 -10.73 -7.35 -8.44
CA LEU A 66 -9.54 -6.49 -8.42
C LEU A 66 -9.86 -5.00 -8.62
N GLU A 67 -10.82 -4.68 -9.49
CA GLU A 67 -11.15 -3.29 -9.87
C GLU A 67 -12.28 -2.66 -9.03
N GLY A 68 -13.23 -3.46 -8.56
CA GLY A 68 -14.26 -3.01 -7.60
C GLY A 68 -13.78 -3.05 -6.16
N ALA A 69 -12.49 -3.15 -5.98
CA ALA A 69 -11.87 -3.41 -4.72
C ALA A 69 -11.84 -2.15 -3.86
N GLU A 70 -12.55 -2.19 -2.78
CA GLU A 70 -12.26 -1.34 -1.63
C GLU A 70 -10.80 -1.54 -1.18
N ALA A 71 -10.25 -0.59 -0.44
CA ALA A 71 -8.89 -0.63 0.12
C ALA A 71 -8.49 -2.00 0.72
N GLY A 72 -9.46 -2.76 1.22
CA GLY A 72 -9.25 -4.11 1.77
C GLY A 72 -8.62 -5.10 0.77
N THR A 73 -9.06 -5.11 -0.48
CA THR A 73 -8.50 -6.00 -1.51
C THR A 73 -7.10 -5.54 -1.93
N HIS A 74 -6.90 -4.22 -2.12
CA HIS A 74 -5.58 -3.67 -2.43
C HIS A 74 -4.56 -3.94 -1.31
N ASN A 75 -5.00 -3.92 -0.04
CA ASN A 75 -4.19 -4.32 1.12
C ASN A 75 -3.92 -5.84 1.20
N SER A 76 -4.56 -6.66 0.38
CA SER A 76 -4.44 -8.12 0.44
C SER A 76 -3.56 -8.72 -0.66
N ILE A 77 -3.01 -7.90 -1.57
CA ILE A 77 -2.22 -8.34 -2.72
C ILE A 77 -0.87 -7.62 -2.73
N TYR A 78 0.22 -8.40 -2.70
CA TYR A 78 1.57 -7.89 -2.92
C TYR A 78 1.97 -8.03 -4.39
N ARG A 79 2.48 -6.96 -5.02
CA ARG A 79 2.95 -6.99 -6.42
C ARG A 79 4.38 -6.50 -6.60
N GLY A 80 4.72 -5.31 -6.10
CA GLY A 80 6.08 -4.76 -6.20
C GLY A 80 6.44 -4.17 -7.57
N LYS A 81 5.47 -3.66 -8.33
CA LYS A 81 5.66 -3.05 -9.65
C LYS A 81 6.21 -1.62 -9.52
N HIS A 82 7.11 -1.24 -10.45
CA HIS A 82 7.52 0.15 -10.63
C HIS A 82 6.40 0.93 -11.32
N LEU A 83 5.87 1.96 -10.65
CA LEU A 83 4.74 2.78 -11.12
C LEU A 83 5.16 4.03 -11.90
N GLY A 84 6.45 4.39 -11.86
CA GLY A 84 6.99 5.54 -12.57
C GLY A 84 7.98 6.37 -11.74
N SER A 85 8.48 7.44 -12.36
CA SER A 85 9.38 8.41 -11.71
C SER A 85 8.64 9.62 -11.11
N SER A 86 7.32 9.63 -11.19
CA SER A 86 6.41 10.61 -10.57
C SER A 86 5.02 9.98 -10.47
N VAL A 87 4.18 10.49 -9.57
CA VAL A 87 2.75 10.14 -9.53
C VAL A 87 2.04 10.93 -10.63
N THR A 88 1.24 10.25 -11.46
CA THR A 88 0.46 10.90 -12.52
C THR A 88 -0.83 11.49 -11.99
N SER A 89 -1.46 12.40 -12.75
CA SER A 89 -2.77 12.95 -12.42
C SER A 89 -3.86 11.88 -12.31
N ASP A 90 -3.80 10.86 -13.18
CA ASP A 90 -4.76 9.74 -13.14
C ASP A 90 -4.58 8.92 -11.87
N GLN A 91 -3.33 8.63 -11.48
CA GLN A 91 -3.03 7.92 -10.23
C GLN A 91 -3.54 8.70 -9.00
N TYR A 92 -3.34 10.02 -8.94
CA TYR A 92 -3.92 10.84 -7.88
C TYR A 92 -5.46 10.82 -7.89
N SER A 93 -6.07 10.82 -9.08
CA SER A 93 -7.52 10.70 -9.20
C SER A 93 -8.03 9.36 -8.67
N PHE A 94 -7.37 8.25 -8.97
CA PHE A 94 -7.72 6.92 -8.45
C PHE A 94 -7.52 6.82 -6.93
N ILE A 95 -6.46 7.44 -6.40
CA ILE A 95 -6.23 7.51 -4.95
C ILE A 95 -7.36 8.28 -4.27
N THR A 96 -7.66 9.48 -4.77
CA THR A 96 -8.70 10.36 -4.21
C THR A 96 -10.09 9.73 -4.28
N ALA A 97 -10.38 8.98 -5.34
CA ALA A 97 -11.63 8.25 -5.51
C ALA A 97 -11.72 6.98 -4.61
N GLY A 98 -10.60 6.50 -4.07
CA GLY A 98 -10.54 5.26 -3.30
C GLY A 98 -10.64 4.00 -4.15
N THR A 99 -10.48 4.10 -5.47
CA THR A 99 -10.48 2.95 -6.39
C THR A 99 -9.11 2.30 -6.53
N PHE A 100 -8.03 3.07 -6.34
CA PHE A 100 -6.64 2.63 -6.37
C PHE A 100 -6.25 1.81 -7.61
N ASP A 101 -6.85 2.13 -8.76
CA ASP A 101 -6.69 1.37 -10.00
C ASP A 101 -5.22 1.11 -10.34
N ASP A 102 -4.90 -0.18 -10.60
CA ASP A 102 -3.56 -0.68 -10.91
C ASP A 102 -2.48 -0.31 -9.87
N MET A 103 -2.85 -0.26 -8.58
CA MET A 103 -1.94 -0.03 -7.46
C MET A 103 -2.14 -1.10 -6.39
N TYR A 104 -1.04 -1.72 -5.90
CA TYR A 104 -1.06 -2.82 -4.95
C TYR A 104 0.07 -2.68 -3.93
N ILE A 105 0.00 -3.43 -2.83
CA ILE A 105 1.06 -3.42 -1.81
C ILE A 105 2.41 -3.75 -2.44
N GLY A 106 3.41 -2.98 -2.06
CA GLY A 106 4.78 -3.15 -2.53
C GLY A 106 5.11 -2.45 -3.84
N ASP A 107 4.11 -1.99 -4.62
CA ASP A 107 4.36 -1.14 -5.78
C ASP A 107 5.06 0.15 -5.33
N TYR A 108 5.85 0.76 -6.22
CA TYR A 108 6.67 1.89 -5.83
C TYR A 108 6.88 2.92 -6.95
N TRP A 109 7.08 4.15 -6.54
CA TRP A 109 7.61 5.21 -7.40
C TRP A 109 9.08 5.42 -7.08
N ALA A 110 9.91 5.57 -8.14
CA ALA A 110 11.33 5.92 -8.02
C ALA A 110 11.51 7.42 -8.29
N ILE A 111 11.54 8.25 -7.24
CA ILE A 111 11.58 9.71 -7.35
C ILE A 111 12.85 10.24 -6.68
N GLY A 112 13.65 11.03 -7.41
CA GLY A 112 14.86 11.65 -6.86
C GLY A 112 15.90 10.63 -6.36
N GLY A 113 15.95 9.43 -6.93
CA GLY A 113 16.85 8.35 -6.52
C GLY A 113 16.36 7.52 -5.33
N THR A 114 15.15 7.79 -4.83
CA THR A 114 14.53 7.06 -3.72
C THR A 114 13.32 6.28 -4.21
N ASN A 115 13.21 5.01 -3.85
CA ASN A 115 12.02 4.21 -4.05
C ASN A 115 11.06 4.43 -2.88
N TYR A 116 9.88 4.94 -3.16
CA TYR A 116 8.79 5.10 -2.20
C TYR A 116 7.75 4.01 -2.44
N ARG A 117 7.63 3.09 -1.50
CA ARG A 117 6.85 1.86 -1.65
C ARG A 117 5.50 1.96 -0.95
N ILE A 118 4.45 1.45 -1.59
CA ILE A 118 3.11 1.37 -1.02
C ILE A 118 3.13 0.39 0.15
N ALA A 119 2.87 0.91 1.35
CA ALA A 119 2.85 0.16 2.59
C ALA A 119 1.43 -0.24 3.01
N ALA A 120 0.44 0.61 2.72
CA ALA A 120 -0.97 0.36 3.04
C ALA A 120 -1.87 1.28 2.21
N PHE A 121 -3.12 0.85 2.00
CA PHE A 121 -4.20 1.65 1.46
C PHE A 121 -5.16 2.02 2.59
N ASP A 122 -5.61 3.28 2.64
CA ASP A 122 -6.59 3.80 3.61
C ASP A 122 -6.25 3.52 5.08
N TYR A 123 -4.97 3.51 5.42
CA TYR A 123 -4.51 3.12 6.75
C TYR A 123 -5.08 4.00 7.87
N TYR A 124 -5.29 5.27 7.59
CA TYR A 124 -5.85 6.26 8.52
C TYR A 124 -7.31 6.59 8.25
N TYR A 125 -7.95 5.96 7.26
CA TYR A 125 -9.31 6.28 6.88
C TYR A 125 -10.28 6.04 8.03
N LEU A 126 -11.17 7.00 8.28
CA LEU A 126 -12.14 7.04 9.40
C LEU A 126 -11.51 6.97 10.79
N THR A 127 -10.24 7.38 10.95
CA THR A 127 -9.54 7.38 12.24
C THR A 127 -9.25 8.79 12.73
N GLY A 128 -8.92 8.93 14.02
CA GLY A 128 -8.62 10.19 14.66
C GLY A 128 -9.76 10.72 15.53
N ASP A 129 -9.45 11.74 16.34
CA ASP A 129 -10.45 12.52 17.08
C ASP A 129 -11.31 13.38 16.12
N THR A 130 -10.75 13.72 14.99
CA THR A 130 -11.45 14.20 13.80
C THR A 130 -11.21 13.16 12.71
N PRO A 131 -12.23 12.41 12.29
CA PRO A 131 -12.07 11.33 11.31
C PRO A 131 -11.45 11.80 10.01
N CYS A 132 -10.45 11.05 9.52
CA CYS A 132 -9.89 11.24 8.19
C CYS A 132 -10.83 10.64 7.15
N ASN A 133 -11.51 11.49 6.38
CA ASN A 133 -12.45 11.05 5.33
C ASN A 133 -11.81 11.06 3.93
N GLN A 134 -10.49 11.25 3.85
CA GLN A 134 -9.75 11.29 2.61
C GLN A 134 -9.17 9.90 2.32
N HIS A 135 -9.52 9.33 1.16
CA HIS A 135 -8.83 8.14 0.65
C HIS A 135 -7.36 8.44 0.38
N HIS A 136 -6.47 7.50 0.66
CA HIS A 136 -5.03 7.73 0.59
C HIS A 136 -4.22 6.44 0.49
N ILE A 137 -2.98 6.60 0.05
CA ILE A 137 -1.96 5.55 0.07
C ILE A 137 -0.87 5.93 1.05
N THR A 138 -0.54 5.03 1.98
CA THR A 138 0.61 5.19 2.88
C THR A 138 1.87 4.64 2.24
N LEU A 139 2.93 5.45 2.24
CA LEU A 139 4.23 5.16 1.62
C LEU A 139 5.35 5.08 2.65
N VAL A 140 6.34 4.24 2.35
CA VAL A 140 7.60 4.13 3.10
C VAL A 140 8.76 4.12 2.10
N PRO A 141 9.83 4.91 2.28
CA PRO A 141 11.02 4.79 1.44
C PRO A 141 11.74 3.45 1.70
N ASP A 142 12.33 2.85 0.67
CA ASP A 142 13.11 1.61 0.83
C ASP A 142 14.29 1.83 1.77
N GLU A 143 14.97 2.98 1.64
CA GLU A 143 16.13 3.37 2.44
C GLU A 143 15.81 4.57 3.35
N PRO A 144 16.54 4.74 4.46
CA PRO A 144 16.46 5.98 5.23
C PRO A 144 16.85 7.19 4.36
N LEU A 145 16.13 8.29 4.53
CA LEU A 145 16.39 9.51 3.76
C LEU A 145 17.68 10.23 4.22
N TYR A 146 18.03 10.11 5.48
CA TYR A 146 19.24 10.66 6.12
C TYR A 146 19.41 10.03 7.50
N ASN A 147 20.50 10.35 8.19
CA ASN A 147 20.72 9.96 9.58
C ASN A 147 20.50 11.15 10.53
N GLY A 148 19.93 10.87 11.71
CA GLY A 148 19.68 11.86 12.76
C GLY A 148 19.52 11.22 14.14
N ALA A 149 19.66 12.04 15.17
CA ALA A 149 19.44 11.62 16.55
C ALA A 149 18.01 11.95 17.00
N MET A 150 17.47 11.18 17.94
CA MET A 150 16.18 11.49 18.55
C MET A 150 16.27 12.74 19.43
N ASN A 151 17.36 12.90 20.16
CA ASN A 151 17.64 14.06 21.02
C ASN A 151 19.16 14.38 21.09
N SER A 152 19.50 15.56 21.53
CA SER A 152 20.90 15.97 21.78
C SER A 152 21.49 15.39 23.08
N SER A 153 20.67 14.80 23.93
CA SER A 153 21.05 14.08 25.15
C SER A 153 20.26 12.81 25.29
N ASP A 154 20.79 11.84 26.03
CA ASP A 154 20.12 10.54 26.28
C ASP A 154 18.95 10.72 27.24
N THR A 155 17.84 11.18 26.69
CA THR A 155 16.55 11.36 27.37
C THR A 155 15.41 11.07 26.41
N SER A 156 14.35 10.50 26.93
CA SER A 156 13.05 10.35 26.24
C SER A 156 11.98 11.26 26.87
N ASN A 157 12.37 12.25 27.65
CA ASN A 157 11.42 13.14 28.31
C ASN A 157 10.48 13.81 27.31
N GLY A 158 9.17 13.80 27.61
CA GLY A 158 8.13 14.24 26.68
C GLY A 158 7.84 13.24 25.55
N ALA A 159 8.40 12.04 25.62
CA ALA A 159 8.26 10.96 24.64
C ALA A 159 8.58 11.42 23.21
N TYR A 160 7.85 10.89 22.21
CA TYR A 160 8.08 11.25 20.82
C TYR A 160 7.83 12.74 20.54
N ILE A 161 6.73 13.28 21.03
CA ILE A 161 6.37 14.71 20.87
C ILE A 161 7.42 15.64 21.51
N GLY A 162 8.03 15.22 22.62
CA GLY A 162 9.10 15.96 23.31
C GLY A 162 10.44 15.92 22.58
N SER A 163 10.64 14.97 21.66
CA SER A 163 11.93 14.76 21.01
C SER A 163 12.32 15.87 20.04
N ALA A 164 13.64 16.08 19.87
CA ALA A 164 14.18 16.96 18.84
C ALA A 164 13.84 16.43 17.43
N MET A 165 13.76 15.10 17.26
CA MET A 165 13.37 14.48 16.01
C MET A 165 11.98 14.97 15.56
N TYR A 166 10.97 14.89 16.42
CA TYR A 166 9.64 15.37 16.10
C TYR A 166 9.59 16.88 15.85
N LYS A 167 10.24 17.67 16.73
CA LYS A 167 10.15 19.15 16.70
C LYS A 167 10.85 19.77 15.49
N SER A 168 11.99 19.21 15.07
CA SER A 168 12.81 19.78 14.00
C SER A 168 13.52 18.74 13.13
N GLY A 169 13.83 17.57 13.66
CA GLY A 169 14.58 16.54 12.94
C GLY A 169 13.90 16.08 11.65
N LEU A 170 12.56 16.02 11.62
CA LEU A 170 11.80 15.62 10.45
C LEU A 170 11.67 16.70 9.36
N THR A 171 12.18 17.90 9.56
CA THR A 171 12.08 19.01 8.58
C THR A 171 12.69 18.62 7.23
N GLN A 172 13.85 17.96 7.23
CA GLN A 172 14.48 17.48 5.99
C GLN A 172 13.63 16.42 5.28
N ALA A 173 13.09 15.44 6.02
CA ALA A 173 12.19 14.42 5.44
C ALA A 173 10.95 15.06 4.83
N LYS A 174 10.31 16.00 5.54
CA LYS A 174 9.14 16.75 5.05
C LYS A 174 9.46 17.52 3.76
N SER A 175 10.62 18.19 3.71
CA SER A 175 11.08 18.91 2.52
C SER A 175 11.30 17.97 1.33
N THR A 176 12.00 16.85 1.54
CA THR A 176 12.26 15.84 0.49
C THR A 176 10.97 15.25 -0.05
N ILE A 177 10.06 14.87 0.84
CA ILE A 177 8.76 14.27 0.47
C ILE A 177 7.86 15.29 -0.25
N ASN A 178 7.80 16.52 0.26
CA ASN A 178 7.04 17.60 -0.40
C ASN A 178 7.57 17.91 -1.81
N SER A 179 8.89 17.83 -2.01
CA SER A 179 9.51 18.02 -3.32
C SER A 179 9.20 16.85 -4.28
N ALA A 180 9.09 15.63 -3.75
CA ALA A 180 8.83 14.43 -4.55
C ALA A 180 7.36 14.31 -4.99
N PHE A 181 6.41 14.65 -4.11
CA PHE A 181 4.98 14.38 -4.32
C PHE A 181 4.11 15.63 -4.46
N GLY A 182 4.65 16.81 -4.16
CA GLY A 182 3.89 18.05 -4.03
C GLY A 182 3.24 18.17 -2.66
N SER A 183 3.43 19.32 -1.99
CA SER A 183 2.93 19.54 -0.62
C SER A 183 1.40 19.46 -0.52
N SER A 184 0.68 19.75 -1.61
CA SER A 184 -0.79 19.67 -1.67
C SER A 184 -1.32 18.24 -1.66
N HIS A 185 -0.48 17.25 -2.00
CA HIS A 185 -0.84 15.84 -2.04
C HIS A 185 -0.42 15.08 -0.79
N ILE A 186 0.23 15.73 0.18
CA ILE A 186 0.60 15.09 1.43
C ILE A 186 -0.56 15.17 2.41
N LEU A 187 -1.07 14.02 2.82
CA LEU A 187 -2.17 13.92 3.76
C LEU A 187 -1.78 14.46 5.12
N SER A 188 -2.57 15.36 5.65
CA SER A 188 -2.54 15.74 7.06
C SER A 188 -3.74 15.12 7.77
N HIS A 189 -3.50 14.38 8.82
CA HIS A 189 -4.54 13.68 9.57
C HIS A 189 -4.28 13.76 11.07
N ARG A 190 -5.24 13.34 11.87
CA ARG A 190 -5.11 13.31 13.33
C ARG A 190 -4.52 11.97 13.77
N GLN A 191 -3.46 12.03 14.58
CA GLN A 191 -2.77 10.86 15.07
C GLN A 191 -2.55 10.94 16.58
N TYR A 192 -2.74 9.85 17.30
CA TYR A 192 -2.47 9.79 18.73
C TYR A 192 -1.00 9.51 18.97
N LEU A 193 -0.26 10.50 19.47
CA LEU A 193 1.19 10.43 19.65
C LEU A 193 1.56 10.49 21.13
N GLN A 194 2.60 9.76 21.51
CA GLN A 194 3.13 9.72 22.85
C GLN A 194 3.78 11.07 23.22
N ASN A 195 3.42 11.62 24.39
CA ASN A 195 3.85 12.94 24.84
C ASN A 195 4.37 13.00 26.27
N ALA A 196 4.38 11.89 27.02
CA ALA A 196 4.87 11.83 28.38
C ALA A 196 5.56 10.50 28.67
N VAL A 197 6.52 10.55 29.61
CA VAL A 197 7.26 9.39 30.10
C VAL A 197 7.26 9.43 31.64
N SER A 198 7.00 8.31 32.27
CA SER A 198 7.14 8.10 33.71
C SER A 198 8.00 6.86 33.97
N GLY A 199 9.11 7.03 34.65
CA GLY A 199 10.10 5.96 34.78
C GLY A 199 10.64 5.54 33.40
N ASN A 200 10.50 4.26 33.05
CA ASN A 200 10.96 3.72 31.78
C ASN A 200 9.83 3.58 30.74
N TYR A 201 8.69 4.23 30.94
CA TYR A 201 7.50 3.95 30.13
C TYR A 201 6.91 5.23 29.56
N SER A 202 6.37 5.14 28.35
CA SER A 202 5.42 6.13 27.89
C SER A 202 4.18 6.13 28.80
N SER A 203 3.89 7.28 29.40
CA SER A 203 2.81 7.42 30.40
C SER A 203 1.65 8.29 29.92
N GLY A 204 1.74 8.85 28.73
CA GLY A 204 0.69 9.69 28.16
C GLY A 204 0.78 9.83 26.65
N GLY A 205 -0.31 10.32 26.09
CA GLY A 205 -0.42 10.65 24.67
C GLY A 205 -1.50 11.70 24.45
N GLY A 206 -1.57 12.17 23.22
CA GLY A 206 -2.56 13.16 22.77
C GLY A 206 -2.76 13.10 21.28
N TRP A 207 -3.80 13.79 20.82
CA TRP A 207 -4.09 13.95 19.40
C TRP A 207 -3.29 15.13 18.81
N TYR A 208 -2.55 14.84 17.75
CA TYR A 208 -1.72 15.81 17.04
C TYR A 208 -2.00 15.74 15.54
N SER A 209 -1.84 16.86 14.84
CA SER A 209 -1.83 16.85 13.37
C SER A 209 -0.52 16.27 12.89
N SER A 210 -0.60 15.31 12.00
CA SER A 210 0.52 14.51 11.53
C SER A 210 0.50 14.40 10.00
N SER A 211 1.66 14.39 9.37
CA SER A 211 1.79 14.21 7.92
C SER A 211 2.97 13.30 7.54
N VAL A 212 4.12 13.47 8.17
CA VAL A 212 5.33 12.69 7.97
C VAL A 212 5.88 12.34 9.34
N GLU A 213 5.91 11.05 9.66
CA GLU A 213 6.31 10.56 10.96
C GLU A 213 7.25 9.36 10.82
N ILE A 214 8.15 9.14 11.77
CA ILE A 214 8.84 7.85 11.85
C ILE A 214 7.88 6.77 12.34
N MET A 215 8.08 5.53 11.88
CA MET A 215 7.22 4.39 12.16
C MET A 215 7.26 3.98 13.64
N THR A 216 6.26 3.21 14.06
CA THR A 216 6.25 2.48 15.34
C THR A 216 6.71 1.04 15.15
N GLU A 217 7.07 0.37 16.26
CA GLU A 217 7.26 -1.09 16.25
C GLU A 217 6.01 -1.83 15.74
N GLN A 218 4.82 -1.32 16.07
CA GLN A 218 3.56 -1.88 15.61
C GLN A 218 3.42 -1.80 14.08
N ASN A 219 3.78 -0.65 13.48
CA ASN A 219 3.77 -0.49 12.02
C ASN A 219 4.68 -1.50 11.33
N VAL A 220 5.83 -1.80 11.94
CA VAL A 220 6.87 -2.65 11.35
C VAL A 220 6.65 -4.12 11.67
N TYR A 221 6.37 -4.47 12.91
CA TYR A 221 6.36 -5.87 13.39
C TYR A 221 4.96 -6.42 13.74
N GLY A 222 3.95 -5.56 13.74
CA GLY A 222 2.59 -5.94 14.16
C GLY A 222 2.39 -6.02 15.68
N CYS A 223 3.44 -5.78 16.45
CA CYS A 223 3.40 -5.77 17.91
C CYS A 223 4.46 -4.84 18.49
N LYS A 224 4.27 -4.41 19.73
CA LYS A 224 5.31 -3.72 20.51
C LYS A 224 6.29 -4.74 21.07
N ILE A 225 7.58 -4.46 20.96
CA ILE A 225 8.66 -5.32 21.40
C ILE A 225 9.42 -4.67 22.57
N TYR A 226 9.98 -3.48 22.36
CA TYR A 226 10.68 -2.66 23.36
C TYR A 226 9.86 -1.41 23.74
N GLY A 227 9.03 -0.94 22.83
CA GLY A 227 8.10 0.14 23.12
C GLY A 227 7.12 -0.28 24.21
N ASN A 228 7.17 0.37 25.35
CA ASN A 228 6.37 -0.04 26.46
C ASN A 228 4.88 0.25 26.25
N VAL A 229 4.04 -0.67 26.69
CA VAL A 229 2.61 -0.76 26.42
C VAL A 229 1.78 0.34 27.08
N ALA A 230 2.33 1.04 28.06
CA ALA A 230 1.57 2.00 28.82
C ALA A 230 1.49 3.38 28.15
N CYS A 231 0.65 3.53 27.16
CA CYS A 231 0.08 4.84 26.81
C CYS A 231 -0.98 5.28 27.83
N GLY A 232 -0.78 5.02 29.15
CA GLY A 232 -1.82 5.22 30.13
C GLY A 232 -3.01 4.25 29.96
N THR A 233 -3.96 4.29 30.86
CA THR A 233 -5.13 3.40 30.87
C THR A 233 -6.20 3.77 29.84
N ASN A 234 -6.05 4.89 29.11
CA ASN A 234 -7.08 5.43 28.24
C ASN A 234 -6.58 5.63 26.81
N ILE A 235 -6.29 4.54 26.10
CA ILE A 235 -6.09 4.58 24.65
C ILE A 235 -7.46 4.80 23.99
N PRO A 236 -7.68 5.87 23.22
CA PRO A 236 -8.95 6.10 22.54
C PRO A 236 -9.34 4.94 21.62
N ASN A 237 -10.62 4.56 21.60
CA ASN A 237 -11.11 3.44 20.78
C ASN A 237 -10.94 3.66 19.28
N ASN A 238 -10.90 4.91 18.83
CA ASN A 238 -10.69 5.29 17.44
C ASN A 238 -9.22 5.47 17.04
N MET A 239 -8.29 5.11 17.92
CA MET A 239 -6.89 5.02 17.62
C MET A 239 -6.57 3.71 16.92
N THR A 240 -6.17 3.75 15.67
CA THR A 240 -5.90 2.55 14.88
C THR A 240 -4.44 2.24 14.73
N ILE A 241 -3.63 3.27 14.66
CA ILE A 241 -2.26 3.20 14.18
C ILE A 241 -1.33 2.32 15.00
N ASP A 242 -1.55 2.25 16.30
CA ASP A 242 -0.76 1.39 17.19
C ASP A 242 -1.33 -0.04 17.30
N LYS A 243 -2.23 -0.42 16.40
CA LYS A 243 -2.92 -1.73 16.44
C LYS A 243 -2.66 -2.61 15.23
N THR A 244 -2.11 -2.06 14.15
CA THR A 244 -1.96 -2.80 12.90
C THR A 244 -0.56 -2.65 12.30
N GLN A 245 -0.03 -3.76 11.78
CA GLN A 245 1.16 -3.76 10.95
C GLN A 245 0.86 -3.18 9.58
N PHE A 246 1.82 -2.51 8.96
CA PHE A 246 1.68 -2.21 7.55
C PHE A 246 1.63 -3.50 6.73
N PRO A 247 0.63 -3.70 5.86
CA PRO A 247 0.56 -4.88 5.00
C PRO A 247 1.86 -5.17 4.25
N LEU A 248 2.61 -4.15 3.84
CA LEU A 248 3.92 -4.30 3.22
C LEU A 248 4.85 -5.21 4.02
N PHE A 249 5.01 -4.95 5.31
CA PHE A 249 5.93 -5.70 6.16
C PHE A 249 5.37 -7.07 6.57
N ALA A 250 4.05 -7.23 6.57
CA ALA A 250 3.42 -8.53 6.76
C ALA A 250 3.67 -9.46 5.57
N PHE A 251 3.60 -8.95 4.34
CA PHE A 251 3.90 -9.71 3.12
C PHE A 251 5.39 -9.90 2.87
N ARG A 252 6.19 -8.90 3.20
CA ARG A 252 7.63 -8.85 2.90
C ARG A 252 8.43 -8.45 4.14
N PRO A 253 8.57 -9.37 5.11
CA PRO A 253 9.39 -9.13 6.30
C PRO A 253 10.86 -8.80 5.97
N ASP A 254 11.36 -9.27 4.83
CA ASP A 254 12.68 -8.96 4.32
C ASP A 254 12.89 -7.46 3.99
N LEU A 255 11.81 -6.71 3.71
CA LEU A 255 11.86 -5.25 3.52
C LEU A 255 11.93 -4.45 4.84
N ILE A 256 11.80 -5.11 5.98
CA ILE A 256 12.09 -4.50 7.29
C ILE A 256 13.57 -4.16 7.37
N SER A 257 14.43 -5.13 7.03
CA SER A 257 15.86 -4.89 6.88
C SER A 257 16.16 -4.19 5.55
N ASN A 258 16.97 -3.16 5.60
CA ASN A 258 17.55 -2.51 4.42
C ASN A 258 19.08 -2.40 4.54
N GLY A 259 19.69 -3.14 5.47
CA GLY A 259 21.12 -3.09 5.76
C GLY A 259 21.55 -1.88 6.58
N ALA A 260 20.62 -0.98 6.94
CA ALA A 260 20.88 0.19 7.78
C ALA A 260 20.05 0.16 9.07
N GLN A 261 20.54 0.86 10.09
CA GLN A 261 19.78 1.09 11.31
C GLN A 261 18.84 2.26 11.10
N TYR A 262 17.59 2.20 11.59
CA TYR A 262 16.67 3.32 11.54
C TYR A 262 15.77 3.43 12.78
N TRP A 263 15.45 4.67 13.16
CA TRP A 263 14.65 4.97 14.33
C TRP A 263 13.19 4.54 14.18
N LEU A 264 12.64 4.06 15.31
CA LEU A 264 11.21 3.98 15.58
C LEU A 264 10.86 5.00 16.67
N ARG A 265 9.58 5.43 16.73
CA ARG A 265 9.17 6.47 17.67
C ARG A 265 8.80 5.98 19.07
N ASP A 266 8.83 4.65 19.29
CA ASP A 266 8.46 4.05 20.56
C ASP A 266 9.52 4.30 21.62
N VAL A 267 9.06 4.75 22.82
CA VAL A 267 9.92 4.91 23.98
C VAL A 267 10.22 3.55 24.59
N ALA A 268 11.50 3.22 24.71
CA ALA A 268 11.95 1.96 25.29
C ALA A 268 12.47 2.12 26.74
N SER A 269 12.91 3.30 27.13
CA SER A 269 13.34 3.64 28.50
C SER A 269 13.32 5.15 28.70
N SER A 270 13.66 5.62 29.90
CA SER A 270 13.80 7.06 30.21
C SER A 270 14.87 7.78 29.38
N SER A 271 15.74 7.04 28.66
CA SER A 271 16.84 7.59 27.87
C SER A 271 16.88 7.08 26.43
N SER A 272 16.01 6.12 26.05
CA SER A 272 16.14 5.36 24.83
C SER A 272 14.84 5.28 24.04
N PHE A 273 14.99 5.20 22.72
CA PHE A 273 13.91 4.88 21.78
C PHE A 273 14.20 3.53 21.11
N ALA A 274 13.13 2.88 20.61
CA ALA A 274 13.25 1.71 19.78
C ALA A 274 13.86 2.07 18.41
N TYR A 275 14.52 1.10 17.77
CA TYR A 275 15.04 1.20 16.42
C TYR A 275 15.09 -0.19 15.77
N VAL A 276 15.21 -0.21 14.47
CA VAL A 276 15.46 -1.44 13.69
C VAL A 276 16.96 -1.51 13.40
N ASN A 277 17.60 -2.64 13.69
CA ASN A 277 19.02 -2.85 13.38
C ASN A 277 19.25 -3.28 11.92
N GLU A 278 20.50 -3.44 11.50
CA GLU A 278 20.88 -3.79 10.13
C GLU A 278 20.29 -5.15 9.68
N ALA A 279 20.03 -6.05 10.61
CA ALA A 279 19.43 -7.36 10.33
C ALA A 279 17.88 -7.34 10.33
N GLY A 280 17.26 -6.16 10.52
CA GLY A 280 15.81 -6.03 10.59
C GLY A 280 15.20 -6.40 11.94
N VAL A 281 16.01 -6.55 12.98
CA VAL A 281 15.56 -6.91 14.33
C VAL A 281 15.29 -5.65 15.14
N ALA A 282 14.17 -5.61 15.88
CA ALA A 282 13.90 -4.55 16.84
C ALA A 282 14.96 -4.52 17.94
N TYR A 283 15.37 -3.32 18.32
CA TYR A 283 16.26 -3.08 19.45
C TYR A 283 16.02 -1.68 20.03
N TYR A 284 16.81 -1.24 21.00
CA TYR A 284 16.71 0.12 21.55
C TYR A 284 18.09 0.71 21.80
N ARG A 285 18.17 2.05 21.74
CA ARG A 285 19.41 2.81 21.96
C ARG A 285 19.12 4.17 22.58
N GLY A 286 20.17 4.72 23.22
CA GLY A 286 20.15 6.09 23.74
C GLY A 286 19.79 7.09 22.65
N ALA A 287 19.03 8.10 23.03
CA ALA A 287 18.45 9.08 22.11
C ALA A 287 19.49 9.92 21.33
N THR A 288 20.75 9.93 21.75
CA THR A 288 21.87 10.66 21.09
C THR A 288 22.49 9.92 19.92
N ASN A 289 22.19 8.62 19.74
CA ASN A 289 22.71 7.88 18.61
C ASN A 289 22.16 8.44 17.29
N SER A 290 22.95 8.40 16.24
CA SER A 290 22.56 8.87 14.91
C SER A 290 22.23 7.66 14.03
N PHE A 291 20.94 7.40 13.82
CA PHE A 291 20.45 6.35 12.95
C PHE A 291 19.60 6.91 11.82
N GLY A 292 19.26 6.08 10.86
CA GLY A 292 18.45 6.42 9.72
C GLY A 292 17.08 6.98 10.10
N VAL A 293 16.64 7.99 9.38
CA VAL A 293 15.28 8.51 9.41
C VAL A 293 14.55 7.94 8.22
N ARG A 294 13.74 6.89 8.48
CA ARG A 294 12.91 6.18 7.52
C ARG A 294 11.44 6.45 7.86
N PRO A 295 10.84 7.52 7.34
CA PRO A 295 9.49 7.91 7.71
C PRO A 295 8.42 7.13 6.97
N SER A 296 7.19 7.17 7.49
CA SER A 296 5.96 6.90 6.75
C SER A 296 5.18 8.19 6.54
N PHE A 297 4.48 8.29 5.41
CA PHE A 297 3.60 9.40 5.06
C PHE A 297 2.52 8.92 4.12
N SER A 298 1.47 9.72 3.92
CA SER A 298 0.40 9.34 2.99
C SER A 298 0.19 10.41 1.94
N ILE A 299 -0.20 9.96 0.74
CA ILE A 299 -0.59 10.81 -0.40
C ILE A 299 -2.06 10.59 -0.77
N TYR A 300 -2.70 11.66 -1.31
CA TYR A 300 -4.10 11.63 -1.75
C TYR A 300 -4.31 12.49 -2.99
#